data_442997ea2bae4124d995fd176cde431c
#
_entry.id   442997ea2bae4124d995fd176cde431c
#
_cell.length_a   1.000
_cell.length_b   1.000
_cell.length_c   1.000
_cell.angle_alpha   90.00
_cell.angle_beta   90.00
_cell.angle_gamma   90.00
#
_symmetry.space_group_name_H-M   'P 1'
#
loop_
_entity.id
_entity.type
_entity.pdbx_description
1 polymer ?
#
loop_
_entity_poly.entity_id
_entity_poly.type
_entity_poly.pdbx_seq_one_letter_code
_entity_poly.pdbx_strand_id
1 'polypeptide(L)'
;FGNLIAGLQIALTQPIRLDDVVIVEGEWGRIEEIGSSYVVVRIWDERRMVVPLTWFIENPFQNWTRRSADLLGTAFLWLDYRAPIAAIRAELERICHGQALWDGRVCVTQVTETNERAIQVRLLVSARSSGDAFDLRCLVRERMLDFLAREHPQSLPQVRARLQHEDELDMPRGPRARTADVRSPGAEDGEAAIVPVEPQDR
;
A
#
# COMPACT_ATOMS: atom_id res chain seq x y z
N PHE A 1 17.55 26.68 -31.60
CA PHE A 1 18.61 27.23 -30.72
C PHE A 1 18.44 26.79 -29.27
N GLY A 2 17.22 26.59 -28.74
CA GLY A 2 16.98 26.22 -27.32
C GLY A 2 17.72 24.96 -26.88
N ASN A 3 17.62 23.85 -27.60
CA ASN A 3 18.31 22.61 -27.27
C ASN A 3 19.83 22.70 -27.29
N LEU A 4 20.40 23.54 -28.16
CA LEU A 4 21.85 23.77 -28.22
C LEU A 4 22.36 24.50 -26.97
N ILE A 5 21.64 25.52 -26.52
CA ILE A 5 21.94 26.25 -25.28
C ILE A 5 21.75 25.33 -24.07
N ALA A 6 20.66 24.55 -24.07
CA ALA A 6 20.39 23.54 -23.02
C ALA A 6 21.50 22.50 -22.95
N GLY A 7 21.97 22.00 -24.10
CA GLY A 7 23.07 21.02 -24.13
C GLY A 7 24.36 21.59 -23.55
N LEU A 8 24.72 22.83 -23.89
CA LEU A 8 25.88 23.52 -23.36
C LEU A 8 25.75 23.73 -21.84
N GLN A 9 24.57 24.14 -21.37
CA GLN A 9 24.30 24.36 -19.96
C GLN A 9 24.40 23.05 -19.17
N ILE A 10 23.81 21.96 -19.67
CA ILE A 10 23.92 20.63 -19.06
C ILE A 10 25.36 20.14 -19.00
N ALA A 11 26.12 20.35 -20.08
CA ALA A 11 27.53 19.97 -20.13
C ALA A 11 28.38 20.72 -19.09
N LEU A 12 28.09 22.00 -18.85
CA LEU A 12 28.80 22.84 -17.88
C LEU A 12 28.37 22.58 -16.44
N THR A 13 27.07 22.46 -16.17
CA THR A 13 26.52 22.35 -14.81
C THR A 13 26.31 20.90 -14.35
N GLN A 14 26.27 19.97 -15.29
CA GLN A 14 26.06 18.53 -15.08
C GLN A 14 24.92 18.22 -14.09
N PRO A 15 23.70 18.73 -14.31
CA PRO A 15 22.59 18.43 -13.43
C PRO A 15 22.17 16.95 -13.50
N ILE A 16 22.50 16.28 -14.62
CA ILE A 16 22.33 14.87 -14.91
C ILE A 16 23.63 14.26 -15.46
N ARG A 17 23.82 12.97 -15.22
CA ARG A 17 24.96 12.19 -15.73
C ARG A 17 24.46 10.84 -16.25
N LEU A 18 25.26 10.18 -17.06
CA LEU A 18 25.02 8.77 -17.40
C LEU A 18 24.91 7.94 -16.13
N ASP A 19 24.04 6.96 -16.15
CA ASP A 19 23.73 6.06 -15.03
C ASP A 19 23.03 6.72 -13.84
N ASP A 20 22.76 8.03 -13.85
CA ASP A 20 21.94 8.65 -12.80
C ASP A 20 20.54 8.03 -12.76
N VAL A 21 20.06 7.82 -11.54
CA VAL A 21 18.67 7.40 -11.29
C VAL A 21 17.83 8.64 -11.07
N VAL A 22 16.81 8.81 -11.92
CA VAL A 22 15.96 9.99 -11.94
C VAL A 22 14.48 9.64 -11.92
N ILE A 23 13.67 10.58 -11.43
CA ILE A 23 12.21 10.56 -11.63
C ILE A 23 11.88 11.70 -12.58
N VAL A 24 11.33 11.34 -13.74
CA VAL A 24 10.92 12.24 -14.82
C VAL A 24 9.46 11.93 -15.13
N GLU A 25 8.58 12.94 -15.14
CA GLU A 25 7.13 12.77 -15.37
C GLU A 25 6.47 11.68 -14.48
N GLY A 26 6.98 11.52 -13.25
CA GLY A 26 6.49 10.49 -12.32
C GLY A 26 7.04 9.09 -12.57
N GLU A 27 7.80 8.87 -13.63
CA GLU A 27 8.42 7.59 -13.96
C GLU A 27 9.84 7.50 -13.40
N TRP A 28 10.12 6.40 -12.72
CA TRP A 28 11.45 6.10 -12.19
C TRP A 28 12.28 5.38 -13.25
N GLY A 29 13.47 5.90 -13.51
CA GLY A 29 14.35 5.31 -14.51
C GLY A 29 15.82 5.71 -14.33
N ARG A 30 16.66 5.15 -15.19
CA ARG A 30 18.11 5.41 -15.24
C ARG A 30 18.46 6.09 -16.56
N ILE A 31 19.31 7.10 -16.51
CA ILE A 31 19.81 7.77 -17.72
C ILE A 31 20.73 6.81 -18.47
N GLU A 32 20.30 6.39 -19.66
CA GLU A 32 21.01 5.47 -20.55
C GLU A 32 21.89 6.21 -21.58
N GLU A 33 21.38 7.35 -22.08
CA GLU A 33 22.08 8.15 -23.09
C GLU A 33 21.82 9.65 -22.88
N ILE A 34 22.82 10.46 -23.10
CA ILE A 34 22.71 11.93 -23.19
C ILE A 34 23.16 12.35 -24.57
N GLY A 35 22.22 12.60 -25.47
CA GLY A 35 22.46 13.11 -26.83
C GLY A 35 22.63 14.61 -26.87
N SER A 36 22.79 15.16 -28.08
CA SER A 36 22.91 16.59 -28.29
C SER A 36 21.61 17.39 -28.15
N SER A 37 20.46 16.74 -28.21
CA SER A 37 19.14 17.37 -28.16
C SER A 37 18.14 16.65 -27.26
N TYR A 38 18.44 15.44 -26.83
CA TYR A 38 17.58 14.61 -25.99
C TYR A 38 18.39 13.75 -25.02
N VAL A 39 17.70 13.24 -24.00
CA VAL A 39 18.18 12.23 -23.06
C VAL A 39 17.29 11.00 -23.19
N VAL A 40 17.88 9.81 -23.16
CA VAL A 40 17.17 8.56 -23.09
C VAL A 40 17.18 8.07 -21.64
N VAL A 41 16.01 7.94 -21.05
CA VAL A 41 15.82 7.39 -19.71
C VAL A 41 15.23 5.99 -19.85
N ARG A 42 15.96 4.97 -19.39
CA ARG A 42 15.48 3.60 -19.32
C ARG A 42 14.64 3.44 -18.05
N ILE A 43 13.35 3.23 -18.24
CA ILE A 43 12.38 3.00 -17.17
C ILE A 43 12.58 1.59 -16.58
N TRP A 44 12.14 1.37 -15.37
CA TRP A 44 12.26 0.09 -14.65
C TRP A 44 11.66 -1.12 -15.39
N ASP A 45 10.67 -0.91 -16.27
CA ASP A 45 10.01 -1.93 -17.10
C ASP A 45 10.61 -2.06 -18.50
N GLU A 46 11.85 -1.58 -18.69
CA GLU A 46 12.63 -1.62 -19.93
C GLU A 46 12.12 -0.70 -21.05
N ARG A 47 11.10 0.11 -20.84
CA ARG A 47 10.72 1.19 -21.79
C ARG A 47 11.81 2.27 -21.81
N ARG A 48 11.97 2.94 -22.95
CA ARG A 48 12.83 4.10 -23.11
C ARG A 48 11.96 5.34 -23.25
N MET A 49 12.16 6.27 -22.33
CA MET A 49 11.56 7.60 -22.41
C MET A 49 12.59 8.55 -23.03
N VAL A 50 12.22 9.18 -24.13
CA VAL A 50 13.07 10.17 -24.82
C VAL A 50 12.61 11.55 -24.41
N VAL A 51 13.47 12.29 -23.72
CA VAL A 51 13.15 13.59 -23.10
C VAL A 51 14.04 14.66 -23.72
N PRO A 52 13.49 15.77 -24.25
CA PRO A 52 14.29 16.89 -24.75
C PRO A 52 15.21 17.45 -23.65
N LEU A 53 16.43 17.91 -24.01
CA LEU A 53 17.35 18.52 -23.04
C LEU A 53 16.77 19.77 -22.38
N THR A 54 15.98 20.55 -23.10
CA THR A 54 15.27 21.73 -22.58
C THR A 54 14.35 21.38 -21.44
N TRP A 55 13.72 20.20 -21.47
CA TRP A 55 12.85 19.75 -20.39
C TRP A 55 13.58 19.70 -19.05
N PHE A 56 14.80 19.16 -18.99
CA PHE A 56 15.60 19.08 -17.77
C PHE A 56 16.06 20.44 -17.22
N ILE A 57 16.00 21.49 -18.03
CA ILE A 57 16.33 22.86 -17.61
C ILE A 57 15.09 23.59 -17.13
N GLU A 58 13.96 23.36 -17.78
CA GLU A 58 12.72 24.09 -17.55
C GLU A 58 11.84 23.47 -16.47
N ASN A 59 11.99 22.15 -16.22
CA ASN A 59 11.14 21.41 -15.29
C ASN A 59 11.92 20.88 -14.09
N PRO A 60 11.30 20.87 -12.89
CA PRO A 60 11.88 20.19 -11.74
C PRO A 60 11.83 18.68 -11.92
N PHE A 61 12.90 18.00 -11.60
CA PHE A 61 13.00 16.55 -11.57
C PHE A 61 13.77 16.10 -10.33
N GLN A 62 13.62 14.82 -9.93
CA GLN A 62 14.40 14.26 -8.83
C GLN A 62 15.58 13.48 -9.40
N ASN A 63 16.78 13.77 -8.91
CA ASN A 63 17.99 12.99 -9.17
C ASN A 63 18.42 12.32 -7.87
N TRP A 64 18.29 11.02 -7.81
CA TRP A 64 18.55 10.24 -6.60
C TRP A 64 20.02 9.89 -6.40
N THR A 65 20.85 10.01 -7.42
CA THR A 65 22.27 9.60 -7.40
C THR A 65 23.26 10.74 -7.61
N ARG A 66 22.78 11.98 -7.71
CA ARG A 66 23.61 13.13 -8.05
C ARG A 66 24.87 13.32 -7.17
N ARG A 67 24.78 13.05 -5.87
CA ARG A 67 25.88 13.20 -4.93
C ARG A 67 26.33 11.89 -4.33
N SER A 68 25.40 11.04 -3.94
CA SER A 68 25.64 9.69 -3.46
C SER A 68 24.45 8.82 -3.84
N ALA A 69 24.71 7.53 -4.00
CA ALA A 69 23.64 6.55 -4.21
C ALA A 69 22.98 6.10 -2.88
N ASP A 70 23.41 6.66 -1.74
CA ASP A 70 22.90 6.32 -0.40
C ASP A 70 21.50 6.85 -0.20
N LEU A 71 20.52 5.97 -0.18
CA LEU A 71 19.12 6.31 -0.13
C LEU A 71 18.43 5.77 1.12
N LEU A 72 17.29 6.39 1.44
CA LEU A 72 16.39 5.93 2.49
C LEU A 72 15.18 5.27 1.85
N GLY A 73 14.97 3.99 2.16
CA GLY A 73 13.77 3.24 1.85
C GLY A 73 12.74 3.42 2.96
N THR A 74 11.50 3.67 2.60
CA THR A 74 10.42 3.82 3.58
C THR A 74 9.32 2.81 3.30
N ALA A 75 8.93 2.04 4.31
CA ALA A 75 7.72 1.22 4.30
C ALA A 75 6.73 1.80 5.30
N PHE A 76 5.48 1.98 4.87
CA PHE A 76 4.37 2.39 5.72
C PHE A 76 3.45 1.21 5.97
N LEU A 77 3.01 1.07 7.23
CA LEU A 77 2.00 0.11 7.67
C LEU A 77 0.91 0.85 8.42
N TRP A 78 -0.35 0.54 8.11
CA TRP A 78 -1.48 0.99 8.90
C TRP A 78 -1.86 -0.11 9.88
N LEU A 79 -1.77 0.18 11.18
CA LEU A 79 -1.95 -0.80 12.25
C LEU A 79 -3.01 -0.32 13.25
N ASP A 80 -3.56 -1.27 13.99
CA ASP A 80 -4.44 -0.97 15.12
C ASP A 80 -3.69 -0.25 16.25
N TYR A 81 -4.39 0.54 17.04
CA TYR A 81 -3.83 1.24 18.22
C TYR A 81 -3.20 0.30 19.26
N ARG A 82 -3.49 -0.99 19.21
CA ARG A 82 -2.90 -2.02 20.08
C ARG A 82 -1.56 -2.56 19.58
N ALA A 83 -1.06 -2.04 18.47
CA ALA A 83 0.21 -2.50 17.89
C ALA A 83 1.37 -2.26 18.86
N PRO A 84 2.17 -3.29 19.18
CA PRO A 84 3.29 -3.20 20.10
C PRO A 84 4.50 -2.56 19.43
N ILE A 85 4.59 -1.23 19.42
CA ILE A 85 5.62 -0.47 18.71
C ILE A 85 7.04 -0.88 19.11
N ALA A 86 7.25 -1.24 20.38
CA ALA A 86 8.55 -1.71 20.84
C ALA A 86 8.96 -3.05 20.19
N ALA A 87 8.03 -4.00 20.06
CA ALA A 87 8.27 -5.27 19.38
C ALA A 87 8.52 -5.07 17.87
N ILE A 88 7.75 -4.19 17.23
CA ILE A 88 7.93 -3.83 15.82
C ILE A 88 9.34 -3.22 15.60
N ARG A 89 9.82 -2.39 16.52
CA ARG A 89 11.16 -1.80 16.45
C ARG A 89 12.24 -2.87 16.54
N ALA A 90 12.15 -3.75 17.53
CA ALA A 90 13.11 -4.86 17.70
C ALA A 90 13.12 -5.79 16.49
N GLU A 91 11.94 -6.08 15.93
CA GLU A 91 11.83 -6.93 14.74
C GLU A 91 12.43 -6.24 13.50
N LEU A 92 12.23 -4.92 13.30
CA LEU A 92 12.86 -4.18 12.22
C LEU A 92 14.39 -4.27 12.30
N GLU A 93 14.94 -4.07 13.49
CA GLU A 93 16.38 -4.19 13.72
C GLU A 93 16.88 -5.60 13.39
N ARG A 94 16.14 -6.64 13.83
CA ARG A 94 16.47 -8.04 13.51
C ARG A 94 16.45 -8.31 12.01
N ILE A 95 15.44 -7.78 11.30
CA ILE A 95 15.34 -7.92 9.84
C ILE A 95 16.54 -7.27 9.17
N CYS A 96 16.86 -6.01 9.51
CA CYS A 96 17.94 -5.25 8.90
C CYS A 96 19.30 -5.91 9.11
N HIS A 97 19.63 -6.32 10.33
CA HIS A 97 20.92 -6.95 10.64
C HIS A 97 21.16 -8.28 9.89
N GLY A 98 20.08 -8.96 9.47
CA GLY A 98 20.17 -10.18 8.67
C GLY A 98 20.31 -9.97 7.16
N GLN A 99 20.40 -8.71 6.66
CA GLN A 99 20.34 -8.42 5.22
C GLN A 99 21.57 -7.67 4.71
N ALA A 100 22.15 -8.18 3.61
CA ALA A 100 23.26 -7.53 2.91
C ALA A 100 22.84 -6.21 2.21
N LEU A 101 21.54 -6.03 1.95
CA LEU A 101 20.96 -4.83 1.35
C LEU A 101 21.03 -3.62 2.26
N TRP A 102 21.08 -3.83 3.59
CA TRP A 102 21.17 -2.75 4.57
C TRP A 102 22.62 -2.27 4.71
N ASP A 103 22.82 -0.97 4.69
CA ASP A 103 24.14 -0.35 4.77
C ASP A 103 24.58 0.01 6.21
N GLY A 104 23.71 -0.24 7.20
CA GLY A 104 24.01 -0.04 8.62
C GLY A 104 23.80 1.37 9.16
N ARG A 105 23.37 2.35 8.34
CA ARG A 105 23.25 3.76 8.76
C ARG A 105 21.94 4.10 9.47
N VAL A 106 20.82 3.70 8.90
CA VAL A 106 19.50 4.08 9.40
C VAL A 106 18.60 2.84 9.48
N CYS A 107 18.03 2.64 10.67
CA CYS A 107 17.01 1.63 10.95
C CYS A 107 16.08 2.19 12.03
N VAL A 108 14.94 2.78 11.64
CA VAL A 108 14.09 3.55 12.55
C VAL A 108 12.62 3.20 12.38
N THR A 109 11.93 2.96 13.50
CA THR A 109 10.48 2.78 13.58
C THR A 109 9.83 3.98 14.23
N GLN A 110 8.86 4.60 13.57
CA GLN A 110 8.15 5.78 14.06
C GLN A 110 6.66 5.68 13.74
N VAL A 111 5.82 6.14 14.66
CA VAL A 111 4.41 6.43 14.37
C VAL A 111 4.37 7.83 13.77
N THR A 112 3.91 7.95 12.53
CA THR A 112 3.93 9.22 11.77
C THR A 112 2.56 9.86 11.65
N GLU A 113 1.50 9.07 11.69
CA GLU A 113 0.13 9.56 11.58
C GLU A 113 -0.81 8.72 12.44
N THR A 114 -1.92 9.33 12.82
CA THR A 114 -3.03 8.66 13.51
C THR A 114 -4.35 9.12 12.93
N ASN A 115 -5.29 8.22 12.77
CA ASN A 115 -6.66 8.54 12.38
C ASN A 115 -7.65 7.83 13.29
N GLU A 116 -8.95 7.97 13.06
CA GLU A 116 -10.00 7.40 13.92
C GLU A 116 -9.92 5.87 14.08
N ARG A 117 -9.24 5.15 13.18
CA ARG A 117 -9.28 3.68 13.09
C ARG A 117 -7.91 3.04 13.25
N ALA A 118 -6.83 3.73 12.91
CA ALA A 118 -5.50 3.16 12.82
C ALA A 118 -4.40 4.19 13.07
N ILE A 119 -3.21 3.67 13.35
CA ILE A 119 -1.96 4.42 13.38
C ILE A 119 -1.14 4.09 12.14
N GLN A 120 -0.42 5.06 11.59
CA GLN A 120 0.57 4.81 10.55
C GLN A 120 1.95 4.62 11.18
N VAL A 121 2.53 3.46 10.95
CA VAL A 121 3.89 3.14 11.38
C VAL A 121 4.82 3.22 10.18
N ARG A 122 5.80 4.11 10.26
CA ARG A 122 6.88 4.26 9.30
C ARG A 122 8.08 3.42 9.70
N LEU A 123 8.52 2.54 8.80
CA LEU A 123 9.75 1.79 8.89
C LEU A 123 10.75 2.41 7.91
N LEU A 124 11.78 3.09 8.43
CA LEU A 124 12.77 3.82 7.65
C LEU A 124 14.09 3.07 7.71
N VAL A 125 14.62 2.70 6.55
CA VAL A 125 15.87 1.95 6.41
C VAL A 125 16.76 2.59 5.35
N SER A 126 18.08 2.48 5.50
CA SER A 126 19.05 2.99 4.53
C SER A 126 19.64 1.87 3.68
N ALA A 127 20.02 2.21 2.46
CA ALA A 127 20.69 1.30 1.54
C ALA A 127 21.73 2.03 0.67
N ARG A 128 22.67 1.30 0.08
CA ARG A 128 23.77 1.85 -0.73
C ARG A 128 23.35 2.25 -2.14
N SER A 129 22.28 1.71 -2.64
CA SER A 129 21.77 1.99 -3.99
C SER A 129 20.24 2.12 -4.00
N SER A 130 19.71 2.69 -5.08
CA SER A 130 18.27 2.81 -5.29
C SER A 130 17.57 1.44 -5.45
N GLY A 131 18.24 0.49 -6.10
CA GLY A 131 17.76 -0.89 -6.21
C GLY A 131 17.71 -1.57 -4.84
N ASP A 132 18.81 -1.53 -4.07
CA ASP A 132 18.85 -2.10 -2.73
C ASP A 132 17.82 -1.45 -1.80
N ALA A 133 17.59 -0.13 -1.92
CA ALA A 133 16.58 0.58 -1.13
C ALA A 133 15.16 0.12 -1.47
N PHE A 134 14.90 -0.14 -2.76
CA PHE A 134 13.61 -0.69 -3.20
C PHE A 134 13.40 -2.10 -2.66
N ASP A 135 14.37 -2.99 -2.87
CA ASP A 135 14.29 -4.40 -2.48
C ASP A 135 14.22 -4.54 -0.96
N LEU A 136 15.05 -3.79 -0.22
CA LEU A 136 15.05 -3.79 1.24
C LEU A 136 13.70 -3.34 1.81
N ARG A 137 13.08 -2.29 1.25
CA ARG A 137 11.78 -1.83 1.72
C ARG A 137 10.66 -2.84 1.43
N CYS A 138 10.73 -3.58 0.32
CA CYS A 138 9.79 -4.67 0.02
C CYS A 138 9.95 -5.81 1.01
N LEU A 139 11.18 -6.26 1.21
CA LEU A 139 11.53 -7.31 2.16
C LEU A 139 11.12 -6.97 3.59
N VAL A 140 11.42 -5.74 4.04
CA VAL A 140 11.02 -5.25 5.37
C VAL A 140 9.50 -5.28 5.53
N ARG A 141 8.75 -4.86 4.50
CA ARG A 141 7.28 -4.90 4.54
C ARG A 141 6.75 -6.32 4.64
N GLU A 142 7.25 -7.24 3.82
CA GLU A 142 6.83 -8.63 3.80
C GLU A 142 7.13 -9.34 5.13
N ARG A 143 8.35 -9.21 5.63
CA ARG A 143 8.78 -9.81 6.89
C ARG A 143 8.03 -9.25 8.09
N MET A 144 7.77 -7.94 8.10
CA MET A 144 7.02 -7.30 9.16
C MET A 144 5.55 -7.71 9.16
N LEU A 145 4.92 -7.84 7.99
CA LEU A 145 3.56 -8.34 7.87
C LEU A 145 3.45 -9.79 8.36
N ASP A 146 4.42 -10.63 8.00
CA ASP A 146 4.49 -12.02 8.45
C ASP A 146 4.67 -12.12 9.97
N PHE A 147 5.54 -11.31 10.55
CA PHE A 147 5.71 -11.20 12.01
C PHE A 147 4.42 -10.77 12.71
N LEU A 148 3.78 -9.71 12.23
CA LEU A 148 2.54 -9.21 12.82
C LEU A 148 1.40 -10.21 12.71
N ALA A 149 1.28 -10.90 11.58
CA ALA A 149 0.24 -11.92 11.38
C ALA A 149 0.40 -13.12 12.33
N ARG A 150 1.64 -13.54 12.61
CA ARG A 150 1.93 -14.69 13.47
C ARG A 150 1.89 -14.35 14.97
N GLU A 151 2.55 -13.27 15.36
CA GLU A 151 2.79 -13.00 16.79
C GLU A 151 1.85 -11.93 17.36
N HIS A 152 1.36 -11.01 16.50
CA HIS A 152 0.53 -9.88 16.91
C HIS A 152 -0.68 -9.66 16.00
N PRO A 153 -1.52 -10.67 15.72
CA PRO A 153 -2.65 -10.54 14.79
C PRO A 153 -3.64 -9.44 15.17
N GLN A 154 -3.74 -9.11 16.46
CA GLN A 154 -4.56 -8.01 16.98
C GLN A 154 -4.06 -6.62 16.56
N SER A 155 -2.83 -6.53 16.03
CA SER A 155 -2.24 -5.28 15.51
C SER A 155 -2.69 -4.95 14.09
N LEU A 156 -3.24 -5.91 13.37
CA LEU A 156 -3.79 -5.68 12.04
C LEU A 156 -5.10 -4.86 12.14
N PRO A 157 -5.43 -4.04 11.15
CA PRO A 157 -6.64 -3.22 11.15
C PRO A 157 -7.90 -4.06 11.40
N GLN A 158 -8.69 -3.66 12.40
CA GLN A 158 -9.91 -4.34 12.80
C GLN A 158 -11.11 -3.40 12.74
N VAL A 159 -12.26 -3.92 12.29
CA VAL A 159 -13.53 -3.22 12.41
C VAL A 159 -14.16 -3.60 13.75
N ARG A 160 -14.31 -2.61 14.65
CA ARG A 160 -15.04 -2.79 15.91
C ARG A 160 -16.45 -2.28 15.75
N ALA A 161 -17.43 -3.19 15.67
CA ALA A 161 -18.84 -2.88 15.69
C ALA A 161 -19.45 -3.29 17.04
N ARG A 162 -20.16 -2.37 17.70
CA ARG A 162 -21.01 -2.71 18.84
C ARG A 162 -22.39 -2.99 18.29
N LEU A 163 -22.79 -4.26 18.22
CA LEU A 163 -24.16 -4.64 17.95
C LEU A 163 -24.99 -4.33 19.20
N GLN A 164 -25.89 -3.34 19.12
CA GLN A 164 -26.96 -3.20 20.09
C GLN A 164 -28.04 -4.20 19.66
N HIS A 165 -28.26 -5.24 20.48
CA HIS A 165 -29.52 -5.97 20.41
C HIS A 165 -30.56 -4.98 20.94
N GLU A 166 -31.47 -4.53 20.09
CA GLU A 166 -32.76 -4.03 20.53
C GLU A 166 -33.45 -5.25 21.12
N ASP A 167 -33.47 -5.34 22.45
CA ASP A 167 -34.35 -6.24 23.14
C ASP A 167 -35.77 -5.94 22.58
N GLU A 168 -36.35 -7.03 22.10
CA GLU A 168 -37.71 -7.17 21.60
C GLU A 168 -38.63 -6.11 22.21
N LEU A 169 -39.01 -5.14 21.40
CA LEU A 169 -40.06 -4.17 21.76
C LEU A 169 -41.22 -4.98 22.37
N ASP A 170 -41.43 -4.82 23.67
CA ASP A 170 -42.55 -5.38 24.41
C ASP A 170 -43.86 -4.80 23.74
N MET A 171 -44.29 -5.48 22.71
CA MET A 171 -45.55 -5.18 22.04
C MET A 171 -46.64 -5.44 23.07
N PRO A 172 -47.40 -4.43 23.48
CA PRO A 172 -48.51 -4.65 24.40
C PRO A 172 -49.46 -5.66 23.76
N ARG A 173 -49.56 -6.82 24.40
CA ARG A 173 -50.54 -7.86 24.00
C ARG A 173 -51.94 -7.25 24.07
N GLY A 174 -52.48 -7.01 22.90
CA GLY A 174 -53.89 -6.58 22.76
C GLY A 174 -54.84 -7.57 23.50
N PRO A 175 -56.04 -7.12 23.92
CA PRO A 175 -56.96 -7.92 24.71
C PRO A 175 -57.34 -9.19 23.95
N ARG A 176 -57.15 -10.35 24.64
CA ARG A 176 -57.56 -11.66 24.13
C ARG A 176 -59.05 -11.62 23.78
N ALA A 177 -59.37 -11.75 22.51
CA ALA A 177 -60.76 -12.03 22.07
C ALA A 177 -61.20 -13.37 22.63
N ARG A 178 -62.34 -13.37 23.34
CA ARG A 178 -63.04 -14.57 23.78
C ARG A 178 -63.37 -15.43 22.57
N THR A 179 -62.89 -16.65 22.52
CA THR A 179 -63.27 -17.67 21.56
C THR A 179 -64.71 -18.03 21.76
N ALA A 180 -65.55 -17.65 20.82
CA ALA A 180 -66.88 -18.20 20.68
C ALA A 180 -66.77 -19.57 20.00
N ASP A 181 -67.35 -20.54 20.65
CA ASP A 181 -67.53 -21.94 20.25
C ASP A 181 -68.38 -22.02 18.96
N VAL A 182 -67.79 -22.47 17.85
CA VAL A 182 -68.57 -22.84 16.65
C VAL A 182 -68.07 -24.21 16.17
N ARG A 183 -69.00 -25.13 16.24
CA ARG A 183 -68.95 -26.53 15.80
C ARG A 183 -68.56 -26.69 14.35
N SER A 184 -67.73 -27.71 14.09
CA SER A 184 -67.45 -28.26 12.76
C SER A 184 -68.68 -28.86 12.11
N PRO A 185 -68.75 -28.92 10.75
CA PRO A 185 -68.68 -30.24 10.15
C PRO A 185 -67.93 -30.28 8.78
N GLY A 186 -67.40 -31.44 8.46
CA GLY A 186 -67.35 -32.01 7.11
C GLY A 186 -65.97 -31.98 6.44
N ALA A 187 -65.40 -33.14 6.30
CA ALA A 187 -64.27 -33.51 5.45
C ALA A 187 -64.57 -33.30 3.96
N GLU A 188 -63.56 -33.00 3.18
CA GLU A 188 -63.36 -33.65 1.87
C GLU A 188 -61.97 -33.41 1.34
N ASP A 189 -61.45 -34.42 0.70
CA ASP A 189 -60.14 -34.67 0.17
C ASP A 189 -59.75 -33.75 -1.00
N GLY A 190 -58.44 -33.46 -1.12
CA GLY A 190 -57.89 -32.77 -2.29
C GLY A 190 -56.37 -32.80 -2.33
N GLU A 191 -55.85 -33.92 -2.79
CA GLU A 191 -54.46 -34.17 -3.18
C GLU A 191 -54.06 -33.23 -4.35
N ALA A 192 -52.97 -32.46 -4.21
CA ALA A 192 -52.38 -31.81 -5.37
C ALA A 192 -50.84 -31.69 -5.20
N ALA A 193 -50.23 -32.22 -6.20
CA ALA A 193 -48.84 -32.57 -6.46
C ALA A 193 -47.83 -31.42 -6.28
N ILE A 194 -46.67 -31.82 -5.79
CA ILE A 194 -45.42 -31.05 -5.74
C ILE A 194 -44.74 -31.15 -7.12
N VAL A 195 -44.39 -30.03 -7.74
CA VAL A 195 -43.54 -29.95 -8.92
C VAL A 195 -42.18 -29.29 -8.49
N PRO A 196 -41.06 -29.90 -8.76
CA PRO A 196 -39.73 -29.32 -8.49
C PRO A 196 -39.31 -28.38 -9.63
N VAL A 197 -38.69 -27.25 -9.29
CA VAL A 197 -38.06 -26.33 -10.22
C VAL A 197 -36.54 -26.56 -10.18
N GLU A 198 -35.96 -26.93 -11.32
CA GLU A 198 -34.52 -27.03 -11.56
C GLU A 198 -33.87 -25.64 -11.68
N PRO A 199 -32.56 -25.52 -11.37
CA PRO A 199 -31.80 -24.29 -11.54
C PRO A 199 -31.30 -24.15 -12.98
N GLN A 200 -31.41 -22.94 -13.55
CA GLN A 200 -30.77 -22.58 -14.81
C GLN A 200 -29.44 -21.87 -14.56
N ASP A 201 -28.38 -22.48 -15.11
CA ASP A 201 -27.08 -21.90 -15.36
C ASP A 201 -27.15 -20.75 -16.38
N ARG A 202 -26.46 -19.65 -16.05
CA ARG A 202 -25.63 -18.88 -17.01
C ARG A 202 -24.73 -17.92 -16.24
#